data_6638778f8955fe026e8d182aac529ae9
#
_entry.id   6638778f8955fe026e8d182aac529ae9
#
_cell.length_a   1.000
_cell.length_b   1.000
_cell.length_c   1.000
_cell.angle_alpha   90.00
_cell.angle_beta   90.00
_cell.angle_gamma   90.00
#
_symmetry.space_group_name_H-M   'P 1'
#
loop_
_entity.id
_entity.type
_entity.pdbx_description
1 polymer ?
#
loop_
_entity_poly.entity_id
_entity_poly.type
_entity_poly.pdbx_seq_one_letter_code
_entity_poly.pdbx_strand_id
1 'polypeptide(L)'
;ALTQAATAADAVGTAPAALLPEAVRPAVELFPRGVLDQDLQQVDLRTHNSWRLRLHEVPTLELLEVMLVNATAPFVMAAKLKPLMLRLPGAPGGTATSHDPARHVVMVSAMEGQFYRGKKTDKHPHTNMAKAALNMVVRTSAADYARDGIFLNAVDTGWVTDEDPAHLAERKAEEHGFSPPLDIVDGAARILAP
;
A
#
# COMPACT_ATOMS: atom_id res chain seq x y z
N ALA A 1 28.37 -4.83 -6.86
CA ALA A 1 27.38 -4.89 -7.93
C ALA A 1 26.59 -3.58 -8.13
N LEU A 2 26.66 -2.65 -7.16
CA LEU A 2 25.97 -1.32 -7.24
C LEU A 2 26.81 -0.24 -7.96
N THR A 3 28.07 -0.52 -8.28
CA THR A 3 29.00 0.48 -8.85
C THR A 3 29.03 0.48 -10.38
N GLN A 4 28.40 -0.50 -11.06
CA GLN A 4 28.38 -0.55 -12.53
C GLN A 4 27.18 0.13 -13.19
N ALA A 5 26.14 0.47 -12.44
CA ALA A 5 24.97 1.19 -12.99
C ALA A 5 25.24 2.69 -13.22
N ALA A 6 26.22 3.27 -12.52
CA ALA A 6 26.54 4.70 -12.63
C ALA A 6 27.34 5.07 -13.92
N THR A 7 28.03 4.10 -14.53
CA THR A 7 28.87 4.37 -15.71
C THR A 7 28.14 4.32 -17.06
N ALA A 8 26.91 3.79 -17.10
CA ALA A 8 26.11 3.78 -18.32
C ALA A 8 25.32 5.08 -18.56
N ALA A 9 25.11 5.87 -17.52
CA ALA A 9 24.37 7.13 -17.60
C ALA A 9 25.20 8.28 -18.23
N ASP A 10 26.52 8.23 -18.14
CA ASP A 10 27.41 9.28 -18.64
C ASP A 10 27.70 9.22 -20.16
N ALA A 11 27.22 8.17 -20.85
CA ALA A 11 27.47 7.97 -22.28
C ALA A 11 26.28 8.32 -23.20
N VAL A 12 25.14 8.71 -22.65
CA VAL A 12 23.96 9.09 -23.45
C VAL A 12 24.02 10.59 -23.69
N GLY A 13 24.56 10.96 -24.86
CA GLY A 13 24.64 12.37 -25.30
C GLY A 13 23.27 13.02 -25.34
N THR A 14 23.21 14.22 -24.86
CA THR A 14 22.30 15.39 -24.95
C THR A 14 20.96 15.31 -25.74
N ALA A 15 20.31 14.14 -25.83
CA ALA A 15 18.90 14.10 -26.27
C ALA A 15 18.02 14.71 -25.16
N PRO A 16 17.02 15.55 -25.51
CA PRO A 16 16.05 16.00 -24.53
C PRO A 16 15.47 14.81 -23.77
N ALA A 17 15.45 14.85 -22.45
CA ALA A 17 15.05 13.72 -21.62
C ALA A 17 13.66 13.17 -21.99
N ALA A 18 12.77 14.04 -22.49
CA ALA A 18 11.45 13.64 -23.01
C ALA A 18 11.49 12.67 -24.21
N LEU A 19 12.63 12.56 -24.90
CA LEU A 19 12.82 11.64 -26.02
C LEU A 19 13.45 10.31 -25.60
N LEU A 20 13.88 10.17 -24.35
CA LEU A 20 14.44 8.92 -23.84
C LEU A 20 13.33 7.91 -23.57
N PRO A 21 13.58 6.60 -23.79
CA PRO A 21 12.68 5.57 -23.30
C PRO A 21 12.45 5.71 -21.79
N GLU A 22 11.22 5.46 -21.32
CA GLU A 22 10.84 5.60 -19.90
C GLU A 22 11.81 4.89 -18.95
N ALA A 23 12.29 3.71 -19.31
CA ALA A 23 13.22 2.90 -18.52
C ALA A 23 14.58 3.58 -18.23
N VAL A 24 14.94 4.62 -18.99
CA VAL A 24 16.20 5.38 -18.81
C VAL A 24 15.97 6.84 -18.43
N ARG A 25 14.72 7.27 -18.24
CA ARG A 25 14.43 8.61 -17.74
C ARG A 25 14.79 8.73 -16.26
N PRO A 26 15.35 9.88 -15.84
CA PRO A 26 15.54 10.14 -14.42
C PRO A 26 14.23 10.07 -13.65
N ALA A 27 14.24 9.48 -12.45
CA ALA A 27 13.02 9.37 -11.62
C ALA A 27 12.36 10.72 -11.33
N VAL A 28 13.15 11.80 -11.24
CA VAL A 28 12.65 13.16 -11.02
C VAL A 28 11.76 13.68 -12.17
N GLU A 29 11.92 13.15 -13.36
CA GLU A 29 11.10 13.51 -14.52
C GLU A 29 9.79 12.73 -14.57
N LEU A 30 9.82 11.48 -14.08
CA LEU A 30 8.63 10.64 -13.99
C LEU A 30 7.80 10.96 -12.74
N PHE A 31 8.45 11.45 -11.70
CA PHE A 31 7.86 11.87 -10.43
C PHE A 31 8.33 13.30 -10.09
N PRO A 32 7.79 14.33 -10.73
CA PRO A 32 8.25 15.71 -10.55
C PRO A 32 8.05 16.16 -9.11
N ARG A 33 9.14 16.55 -8.45
CA ARG A 33 9.16 16.86 -7.02
C ARG A 33 8.20 17.99 -6.67
N GLY A 34 7.31 17.72 -5.71
CA GLY A 34 6.35 18.72 -5.19
C GLY A 34 5.15 18.97 -6.10
N VAL A 35 5.02 18.23 -7.19
CA VAL A 35 3.82 18.26 -8.03
C VAL A 35 2.88 17.15 -7.56
N LEU A 36 1.73 17.57 -7.03
CA LEU A 36 0.70 16.68 -6.51
C LEU A 36 -0.53 16.73 -7.42
N ASP A 37 -1.28 15.62 -7.46
CA ASP A 37 -2.57 15.56 -8.10
C ASP A 37 -3.70 16.13 -7.22
N GLN A 38 -4.94 16.01 -7.66
CA GLN A 38 -6.12 16.49 -6.93
C GLN A 38 -6.33 15.76 -5.59
N ASP A 39 -5.80 14.55 -5.44
CA ASP A 39 -5.91 13.71 -4.25
C ASP A 39 -4.69 13.87 -3.32
N LEU A 40 -3.84 14.88 -3.58
CA LEU A 40 -2.60 15.19 -2.87
C LEU A 40 -1.54 14.07 -2.95
N GLN A 41 -1.62 13.23 -3.98
CA GLN A 41 -0.62 12.21 -4.26
C GLN A 41 0.47 12.75 -5.18
N GLN A 42 1.67 12.20 -5.10
CA GLN A 42 2.75 12.50 -6.03
C GLN A 42 2.32 12.12 -7.45
N VAL A 43 2.36 13.05 -8.37
CA VAL A 43 2.06 12.81 -9.78
C VAL A 43 2.98 11.73 -10.35
N ASP A 44 2.40 10.75 -11.02
CA ASP A 44 3.07 9.65 -11.72
C ASP A 44 2.93 9.84 -13.24
N LEU A 45 4.00 10.28 -13.89
CA LEU A 45 4.04 10.53 -15.34
C LEU A 45 4.48 9.31 -16.15
N ARG A 46 4.60 8.13 -15.54
CA ARG A 46 4.87 6.89 -16.25
C ARG A 46 3.71 6.53 -17.18
N THR A 47 4.01 5.82 -18.25
CA THR A 47 2.98 5.27 -19.14
C THR A 47 2.28 4.07 -18.51
N HIS A 48 2.96 3.38 -17.61
CA HIS A 48 2.49 2.16 -16.97
C HIS A 48 3.06 2.05 -15.54
N ASN A 49 2.22 1.64 -14.59
CA ASN A 49 2.65 1.45 -13.20
C ASN A 49 2.14 0.12 -12.63
N SER A 50 2.47 -0.16 -11.37
CA SER A 50 2.10 -1.39 -10.66
C SER A 50 0.62 -1.74 -10.73
N TRP A 51 -0.27 -0.74 -10.75
CA TRP A 51 -1.71 -0.94 -10.79
C TRP A 51 -2.22 -1.48 -12.13
N ARG A 52 -1.40 -1.38 -13.17
CA ARG A 52 -1.74 -1.80 -14.54
C ARG A 52 -1.07 -3.10 -14.95
N LEU A 53 -0.07 -3.59 -14.20
CA LEU A 53 0.69 -4.79 -14.53
C LEU A 53 -0.14 -6.07 -14.38
N ARG A 54 -0.02 -6.94 -15.37
CA ARG A 54 -0.52 -8.32 -15.33
C ARG A 54 0.51 -9.25 -14.72
N LEU A 55 0.11 -10.49 -14.42
CA LEU A 55 0.98 -11.45 -13.72
C LEU A 55 2.36 -11.64 -14.37
N HIS A 56 2.42 -11.74 -15.68
CA HIS A 56 3.68 -11.97 -16.42
C HIS A 56 4.52 -10.70 -16.64
N GLU A 57 3.94 -9.54 -16.34
CA GLU A 57 4.59 -8.23 -16.48
C GLU A 57 5.24 -7.75 -15.18
N VAL A 58 4.88 -8.36 -14.04
CA VAL A 58 5.41 -7.98 -12.73
C VAL A 58 6.87 -8.40 -12.59
N PRO A 59 7.82 -7.45 -12.44
CA PRO A 59 9.21 -7.79 -12.18
C PRO A 59 9.35 -8.52 -10.84
N THR A 60 10.26 -9.49 -10.77
CA THR A 60 10.50 -10.24 -9.52
C THR A 60 10.90 -9.32 -8.35
N LEU A 61 11.69 -8.29 -8.63
CA LEU A 61 12.10 -7.32 -7.61
C LEU A 61 10.89 -6.58 -7.03
N GLU A 62 10.01 -6.07 -7.88
CA GLU A 62 8.79 -5.38 -7.46
C GLU A 62 7.87 -6.30 -6.65
N LEU A 63 7.70 -7.56 -7.07
CA LEU A 63 6.97 -8.55 -6.29
C LEU A 63 7.53 -8.68 -4.87
N LEU A 64 8.85 -8.81 -4.73
CA LEU A 64 9.53 -8.96 -3.44
C LEU A 64 9.38 -7.69 -2.58
N GLU A 65 9.51 -6.51 -3.17
CA GLU A 65 9.34 -5.24 -2.48
C GLU A 65 7.89 -5.06 -1.98
N VAL A 66 6.91 -5.33 -2.84
CA VAL A 66 5.49 -5.25 -2.47
C VAL A 66 5.16 -6.23 -1.34
N MET A 67 5.64 -7.46 -1.41
CA MET A 67 5.43 -8.45 -0.33
C MET A 67 6.14 -8.04 0.95
N LEU A 68 7.36 -7.52 0.86
CA LEU A 68 8.11 -7.06 2.03
C LEU A 68 7.39 -5.91 2.74
N VAL A 69 6.99 -4.89 2.00
CA VAL A 69 6.38 -3.68 2.55
C VAL A 69 4.94 -3.91 3.01
N ASN A 70 4.13 -4.59 2.19
CA ASN A 70 2.68 -4.69 2.42
C ASN A 70 2.24 -5.94 3.20
N ALA A 71 3.09 -6.96 3.37
CA ALA A 71 2.73 -8.16 4.11
C ALA A 71 3.73 -8.50 5.21
N THR A 72 5.02 -8.60 4.87
CA THR A 72 6.05 -9.03 5.82
C THR A 72 6.30 -7.99 6.90
N ALA A 73 6.44 -6.71 6.55
CA ALA A 73 6.69 -5.65 7.52
C ALA A 73 5.53 -5.50 8.54
N PRO A 74 4.25 -5.42 8.15
CA PRO A 74 3.14 -5.40 9.09
C PRO A 74 3.11 -6.64 10.01
N PHE A 75 3.37 -7.82 9.47
CA PHE A 75 3.49 -9.05 10.26
C PHE A 75 4.58 -8.93 11.34
N VAL A 76 5.79 -8.52 10.94
CA VAL A 76 6.93 -8.36 11.86
C VAL A 76 6.64 -7.29 12.90
N MET A 77 6.06 -6.16 12.50
CA MET A 77 5.69 -5.07 13.42
C MET A 77 4.66 -5.55 14.45
N ALA A 78 3.59 -6.19 14.03
CA ALA A 78 2.60 -6.73 14.94
C ALA A 78 3.25 -7.70 15.94
N ALA A 79 4.03 -8.66 15.47
CA ALA A 79 4.70 -9.65 16.31
C ALA A 79 5.67 -9.01 17.31
N LYS A 80 6.47 -8.02 16.89
CA LYS A 80 7.47 -7.36 17.74
C LYS A 80 6.86 -6.34 18.72
N LEU A 81 5.74 -5.73 18.37
CA LEU A 81 5.05 -4.77 19.24
C LEU A 81 4.19 -5.45 20.31
N LYS A 82 3.75 -6.69 20.11
CA LYS A 82 2.92 -7.43 21.10
C LYS A 82 3.51 -7.38 22.52
N PRO A 83 4.79 -7.73 22.77
CA PRO A 83 5.37 -7.67 24.11
C PRO A 83 5.39 -6.27 24.73
N LEU A 84 5.50 -5.22 23.90
CA LEU A 84 5.44 -3.84 24.37
C LEU A 84 4.00 -3.45 24.77
N MET A 85 3.03 -3.84 23.97
CA MET A 85 1.60 -3.61 24.24
C MET A 85 1.16 -4.31 25.53
N LEU A 86 1.73 -5.47 25.86
CA LEU A 86 1.45 -6.21 27.10
C LEU A 86 2.03 -5.54 28.36
N ARG A 87 2.98 -4.62 28.21
CA ARG A 87 3.57 -3.85 29.34
C ARG A 87 2.76 -2.60 29.67
N LEU A 88 1.83 -2.19 28.81
CA LEU A 88 1.00 -1.03 29.07
C LEU A 88 0.00 -1.34 30.18
N PRO A 89 -0.38 -0.33 31.02
CA PRO A 89 -1.43 -0.51 32.02
C PRO A 89 -2.68 -1.14 31.42
N GLY A 90 -3.33 -2.06 32.15
CA GLY A 90 -4.52 -2.74 31.70
C GLY A 90 -4.29 -3.99 30.82
N ALA A 91 -3.06 -4.49 30.72
CA ALA A 91 -2.81 -5.80 30.11
C ALA A 91 -3.28 -6.95 31.00
N PRO A 92 -3.74 -8.10 30.43
CA PRO A 92 -4.07 -9.29 31.17
C PRO A 92 -2.89 -9.74 32.08
N GLY A 93 -3.13 -9.95 33.37
CA GLY A 93 -2.08 -10.27 34.35
C GLY A 93 -1.55 -9.06 35.16
N GLY A 94 -1.88 -7.83 34.78
CA GLY A 94 -1.80 -6.65 35.63
C GLY A 94 -3.10 -6.42 36.41
N THR A 95 -3.16 -5.40 37.24
CA THR A 95 -4.40 -4.95 37.91
C THR A 95 -5.31 -4.26 36.88
N ALA A 96 -5.78 -5.00 35.88
CA ALA A 96 -6.65 -4.48 34.83
C ALA A 96 -7.98 -4.02 35.48
N THR A 97 -8.33 -2.75 35.27
CA THR A 97 -9.64 -2.21 35.61
C THR A 97 -10.53 -2.28 34.37
N SER A 98 -11.85 -2.30 34.58
CA SER A 98 -12.84 -2.27 33.48
C SER A 98 -12.79 -0.98 32.63
N HIS A 99 -11.88 -0.08 32.92
CA HIS A 99 -11.68 1.21 32.26
C HIS A 99 -10.39 1.28 31.46
N ASP A 100 -9.63 0.17 31.35
CA ASP A 100 -8.41 0.19 30.60
C ASP A 100 -8.71 0.26 29.10
N PRO A 101 -8.03 1.16 28.35
CA PRO A 101 -8.30 1.32 26.93
C PRO A 101 -7.97 0.04 26.16
N ALA A 102 -8.87 -0.38 25.28
CA ALA A 102 -8.63 -1.45 24.35
C ALA A 102 -7.41 -1.10 23.47
N ARG A 103 -6.61 -2.11 23.15
CA ARG A 103 -5.45 -1.96 22.26
C ARG A 103 -5.80 -2.50 20.90
N HIS A 104 -5.54 -1.71 19.89
CA HIS A 104 -5.85 -2.07 18.52
C HIS A 104 -4.58 -2.17 17.67
N VAL A 105 -4.54 -3.17 16.82
CA VAL A 105 -3.60 -3.31 15.69
C VAL A 105 -4.44 -3.36 14.44
N VAL A 106 -4.33 -2.36 13.61
CA VAL A 106 -5.11 -2.27 12.37
C VAL A 106 -4.21 -2.53 11.17
N MET A 107 -4.49 -3.63 10.47
CA MET A 107 -3.85 -3.96 9.21
C MET A 107 -4.62 -3.29 8.07
N VAL A 108 -3.99 -2.33 7.40
CA VAL A 108 -4.60 -1.65 6.26
C VAL A 108 -4.56 -2.58 5.06
N SER A 109 -5.66 -3.28 4.85
CA SER A 109 -5.89 -4.19 3.75
C SER A 109 -6.62 -3.48 2.60
N ALA A 110 -7.24 -4.25 1.74
CA ALA A 110 -8.09 -3.76 0.67
C ALA A 110 -9.07 -4.86 0.25
N MET A 111 -10.15 -4.44 -0.39
CA MET A 111 -11.16 -5.34 -0.96
C MET A 111 -10.55 -6.33 -1.97
N GLU A 112 -9.47 -5.94 -2.63
CA GLU A 112 -8.69 -6.75 -3.57
C GLU A 112 -8.08 -8.00 -2.92
N GLY A 113 -7.81 -7.97 -1.61
CA GLY A 113 -7.34 -9.12 -0.84
C GLY A 113 -8.41 -10.16 -0.52
N GLN A 114 -9.67 -9.94 -0.87
CA GLN A 114 -10.76 -10.87 -0.60
C GLN A 114 -10.95 -11.87 -1.74
N PHE A 115 -11.04 -13.17 -1.42
CA PHE A 115 -11.23 -14.24 -2.40
C PHE A 115 -12.63 -14.25 -3.01
N TYR A 116 -13.65 -13.85 -2.24
CA TYR A 116 -15.07 -13.95 -2.64
C TYR A 116 -15.60 -12.72 -3.38
N ARG A 117 -14.74 -11.79 -3.77
CA ARG A 117 -15.15 -10.64 -4.55
C ARG A 117 -15.63 -11.07 -5.94
N GLY A 118 -16.85 -10.67 -6.33
CA GLY A 118 -17.50 -11.09 -7.58
C GLY A 118 -16.80 -10.63 -8.85
N LYS A 119 -16.05 -9.50 -8.80
CA LYS A 119 -15.23 -9.01 -9.90
C LYS A 119 -13.81 -8.79 -9.43
N LYS A 120 -12.86 -9.45 -10.12
CA LYS A 120 -11.42 -9.16 -10.04
C LYS A 120 -10.91 -8.92 -11.45
N THR A 121 -10.06 -7.90 -11.60
CA THR A 121 -9.35 -7.66 -12.86
C THR A 121 -8.15 -8.60 -12.95
N ASP A 122 -7.52 -8.64 -14.12
CA ASP A 122 -6.27 -9.37 -14.38
C ASP A 122 -5.02 -8.57 -13.95
N LYS A 123 -5.22 -7.40 -13.31
CA LYS A 123 -4.16 -6.44 -12.99
C LYS A 123 -3.72 -6.52 -11.53
N HIS A 124 -2.52 -6.00 -11.28
CA HIS A 124 -1.83 -5.89 -9.98
C HIS A 124 -1.96 -7.13 -9.06
N PRO A 125 -1.71 -8.35 -9.56
CA PRO A 125 -1.90 -9.58 -8.77
C PRO A 125 -0.98 -9.65 -7.55
N HIS A 126 0.18 -9.05 -7.58
CA HIS A 126 1.14 -9.00 -6.48
C HIS A 126 0.64 -8.15 -5.30
N THR A 127 -0.02 -7.02 -5.56
CA THR A 127 -0.65 -6.21 -4.50
C THR A 127 -1.87 -6.93 -3.91
N ASN A 128 -2.70 -7.54 -4.75
CA ASN A 128 -3.82 -8.37 -4.29
C ASN A 128 -3.36 -9.50 -3.38
N MET A 129 -2.27 -10.18 -3.76
CA MET A 129 -1.66 -11.26 -2.97
C MET A 129 -1.17 -10.75 -1.61
N ALA A 130 -0.51 -9.59 -1.56
CA ALA A 130 -0.03 -9.00 -0.32
C ALA A 130 -1.19 -8.64 0.63
N LYS A 131 -2.29 -8.07 0.11
CA LYS A 131 -3.48 -7.76 0.91
C LYS A 131 -4.22 -9.01 1.37
N ALA A 132 -4.26 -10.08 0.57
CA ALA A 132 -4.76 -11.38 1.00
C ALA A 132 -3.92 -11.98 2.14
N ALA A 133 -2.59 -11.81 2.08
CA ALA A 133 -1.69 -12.23 3.15
C ALA A 133 -2.00 -11.50 4.47
N LEU A 134 -2.22 -10.18 4.45
CA LEU A 134 -2.64 -9.42 5.64
C LEU A 134 -3.96 -9.93 6.22
N ASN A 135 -4.95 -10.18 5.39
CA ASN A 135 -6.23 -10.73 5.83
C ASN A 135 -6.05 -12.09 6.51
N MET A 136 -5.14 -12.93 6.01
CA MET A 136 -4.84 -14.22 6.61
C MET A 136 -4.12 -14.08 7.95
N VAL A 137 -3.20 -13.13 8.10
CA VAL A 137 -2.55 -12.82 9.39
C VAL A 137 -3.60 -12.48 10.44
N VAL A 138 -4.53 -11.59 10.13
CA VAL A 138 -5.61 -11.22 11.05
C VAL A 138 -6.48 -12.43 11.38
N ARG A 139 -6.96 -13.14 10.37
CA ARG A 139 -7.83 -14.33 10.55
C ARG A 139 -7.19 -15.41 11.42
N THR A 140 -5.88 -15.59 11.31
CA THR A 140 -5.14 -16.61 12.07
C THR A 140 -4.85 -16.16 13.49
N SER A 141 -4.52 -14.86 13.70
CA SER A 141 -3.92 -14.40 14.94
C SER A 141 -4.87 -13.60 15.84
N ALA A 142 -6.01 -13.12 15.33
CA ALA A 142 -6.90 -12.23 16.09
C ALA A 142 -7.39 -12.84 17.40
N ALA A 143 -7.76 -14.13 17.40
CA ALA A 143 -8.23 -14.80 18.61
C ALA A 143 -7.12 -14.96 19.68
N ASP A 144 -5.87 -15.15 19.25
CA ASP A 144 -4.72 -15.18 20.16
C ASP A 144 -4.46 -13.82 20.79
N TYR A 145 -4.44 -12.77 19.98
CA TYR A 145 -4.23 -11.38 20.44
C TYR A 145 -5.37 -10.93 21.36
N ALA A 146 -6.62 -11.28 21.06
CA ALA A 146 -7.78 -10.92 21.87
C ALA A 146 -7.72 -11.48 23.31
N ARG A 147 -7.12 -12.69 23.50
CA ARG A 147 -6.90 -13.23 24.86
C ARG A 147 -6.00 -12.33 25.71
N ASP A 148 -5.16 -11.56 25.06
CA ASP A 148 -4.25 -10.61 25.69
C ASP A 148 -4.78 -9.16 25.69
N GLY A 149 -6.06 -8.96 25.35
CA GLY A 149 -6.69 -7.64 25.30
C GLY A 149 -6.18 -6.77 24.15
N ILE A 150 -5.69 -7.39 23.08
CA ILE A 150 -5.24 -6.70 21.86
C ILE A 150 -6.15 -7.11 20.72
N PHE A 151 -6.83 -6.17 20.10
CA PHE A 151 -7.75 -6.42 18.99
C PHE A 151 -7.03 -6.21 17.65
N LEU A 152 -6.88 -7.28 16.90
CA LEU A 152 -6.22 -7.29 15.61
C LEU A 152 -7.28 -7.30 14.51
N ASN A 153 -7.34 -6.21 13.72
CA ASN A 153 -8.34 -5.99 12.69
C ASN A 153 -7.70 -5.78 11.32
N ALA A 154 -8.42 -6.12 10.26
CA ALA A 154 -8.10 -5.73 8.89
C ALA A 154 -9.17 -4.74 8.41
N VAL A 155 -8.72 -3.63 7.85
CA VAL A 155 -9.60 -2.56 7.38
C VAL A 155 -9.35 -2.30 5.89
N ASP A 156 -10.42 -2.21 5.14
CA ASP A 156 -10.44 -1.66 3.79
C ASP A 156 -10.82 -0.17 3.89
N THR A 157 -9.90 0.71 3.56
CA THR A 157 -10.14 2.16 3.58
C THR A 157 -11.10 2.61 2.49
N GLY A 158 -11.35 1.76 1.50
CA GLY A 158 -12.10 2.10 0.31
C GLY A 158 -11.26 2.88 -0.71
N TRP A 159 -11.90 3.42 -1.72
CA TRP A 159 -11.24 4.12 -2.83
C TRP A 159 -11.07 5.60 -2.49
N VAL A 160 -9.86 5.95 -2.04
CA VAL A 160 -9.49 7.30 -1.56
C VAL A 160 -8.74 8.09 -2.63
N THR A 161 -7.91 7.41 -3.46
CA THR A 161 -7.09 8.05 -4.49
C THR A 161 -7.17 7.27 -5.79
N ASP A 162 -6.92 7.94 -6.92
CA ASP A 162 -6.75 7.27 -8.21
C ASP A 162 -5.27 6.92 -8.41
N GLU A 163 -4.96 5.63 -8.34
CA GLU A 163 -3.60 5.11 -8.40
C GLU A 163 -3.07 4.90 -9.83
N ASP A 164 -3.87 5.23 -10.85
CA ASP A 164 -3.43 5.15 -12.24
C ASP A 164 -2.40 6.24 -12.57
N PRO A 165 -1.53 6.04 -13.58
CA PRO A 165 -0.71 7.11 -14.13
C PRO A 165 -1.53 8.36 -14.48
N ALA A 166 -0.95 9.55 -14.30
CA ALA A 166 -1.65 10.85 -14.41
C ALA A 166 -2.50 10.98 -15.68
N HIS A 167 -1.94 10.62 -16.85
CA HIS A 167 -2.66 10.70 -18.12
C HIS A 167 -3.90 9.79 -18.21
N LEU A 168 -3.95 8.71 -17.42
CA LEU A 168 -5.12 7.83 -17.35
C LEU A 168 -6.14 8.34 -16.34
N ALA A 169 -5.66 8.89 -15.21
CA ALA A 169 -6.53 9.52 -14.20
C ALA A 169 -7.24 10.74 -14.79
N GLU A 170 -6.49 11.64 -15.46
CA GLU A 170 -7.03 12.81 -16.14
C GLU A 170 -8.07 12.42 -17.19
N ARG A 171 -7.77 11.45 -18.04
CA ARG A 171 -8.73 10.97 -19.04
C ARG A 171 -10.02 10.41 -18.41
N LYS A 172 -9.93 9.66 -17.31
CA LYS A 172 -11.12 9.16 -16.61
C LYS A 172 -11.96 10.31 -16.05
N ALA A 173 -11.31 11.33 -15.49
CA ALA A 173 -11.99 12.52 -14.99
C ALA A 173 -12.70 13.28 -16.13
N GLU A 174 -12.04 13.49 -17.26
CA GLU A 174 -12.58 14.22 -18.41
C GLU A 174 -13.69 13.46 -19.12
N GLU A 175 -13.50 12.18 -19.45
CA GLU A 175 -14.44 11.41 -20.24
C GLU A 175 -15.65 10.90 -19.42
N HIS A 176 -15.45 10.63 -18.13
CA HIS A 176 -16.45 9.98 -17.28
C HIS A 176 -16.84 10.79 -16.04
N GLY A 177 -16.25 11.96 -15.82
CA GLY A 177 -16.45 12.74 -14.59
C GLY A 177 -16.07 11.96 -13.34
N PHE A 178 -15.10 11.03 -13.48
CA PHE A 178 -14.71 10.14 -12.38
C PHE A 178 -13.80 10.88 -11.40
N SER A 179 -14.13 10.73 -10.12
CA SER A 179 -13.25 11.04 -8.99
C SER A 179 -13.37 9.93 -7.94
N PRO A 180 -12.33 9.66 -7.14
CA PRO A 180 -12.48 8.77 -6.00
C PRO A 180 -13.65 9.18 -5.11
N PRO A 181 -14.47 8.23 -4.62
CA PRO A 181 -15.68 8.56 -3.84
C PRO A 181 -15.39 8.99 -2.41
N LEU A 182 -14.16 8.82 -1.93
CA LEU A 182 -13.71 9.11 -0.57
C LEU A 182 -12.50 10.03 -0.62
N ASP A 183 -12.25 10.71 0.50
CA ASP A 183 -11.04 11.50 0.70
C ASP A 183 -10.10 10.91 1.75
N ILE A 184 -8.99 11.60 2.03
CA ILE A 184 -7.98 11.16 3.00
C ILE A 184 -8.55 11.13 4.44
N VAL A 185 -9.54 11.97 4.75
CA VAL A 185 -10.20 12.01 6.07
C VAL A 185 -11.08 10.79 6.25
N ASP A 186 -11.84 10.41 5.20
CA ASP A 186 -12.65 9.19 5.19
C ASP A 186 -11.78 7.95 5.39
N GLY A 187 -10.65 7.86 4.67
CA GLY A 187 -9.69 6.77 4.79
C GLY A 187 -9.11 6.67 6.20
N ALA A 188 -8.70 7.79 6.77
CA ALA A 188 -8.19 7.85 8.15
C ALA A 188 -9.25 7.47 9.18
N ALA A 189 -10.47 7.97 9.03
CA ALA A 189 -11.58 7.65 9.93
C ALA A 189 -11.87 6.14 9.97
N ARG A 190 -11.83 5.46 8.82
CA ARG A 190 -12.01 4.00 8.76
C ARG A 190 -10.91 3.23 9.46
N ILE A 191 -9.67 3.71 9.45
CA ILE A 191 -8.56 3.10 10.19
C ILE A 191 -8.74 3.26 11.70
N LEU A 192 -9.30 4.38 12.13
CA LEU A 192 -9.48 4.71 13.55
C LEU A 192 -10.77 4.16 14.17
N ALA A 193 -11.70 3.67 13.36
CA ALA A 193 -13.02 3.21 13.81
C ALA A 193 -13.05 1.87 14.57
N PRO A 194 -12.12 0.90 14.31
CA PRO A 194 -12.12 -0.40 15.02
C PRO A 194 -11.82 -0.31 16.51
#